data_33455e50dd452f8e498853b469e2ecff
#
_entry.id   33455e50dd452f8e498853b469e2ecff
#
_cell.length_a   1.000
_cell.length_b   1.000
_cell.length_c   1.000
_cell.angle_alpha   90.00
_cell.angle_beta   90.00
_cell.angle_gamma   90.00
#
_symmetry.space_group_name_H-M   'P 1'
#
loop_
_entity.id
_entity.type
_entity.pdbx_description
1 polymer ?
#
loop_
_entity_poly.entity_id
_entity_poly.type
_entity_poly.pdbx_seq_one_letter_code
_entity_poly.pdbx_strand_id
1 'polypeptide(L)'
;THAAAPLQGRTIPLSNMRATIARRLVESKTTVPHYQVTVTARMDALLALRQQLNDQLAAQGVKLSVNDFLVRACALAMHSHPLVNARWVAAGTGGTPSIEALPAVNVGVAISLPEEKGGGLVVATLRNADSKGLRQISAETRALAEKARTKGLAIEEMADSTFTISNLGMFGVSHFTAIINPPNAAILAVGAAEKKAIVETVDGKDTI
;
A
#
# COMPACT_ATOMS: atom_id res chain seq x y z
N THR A 1 -39.09 -3.70 22.55
CA THR A 1 -38.23 -4.29 21.52
C THR A 1 -38.71 -3.82 20.16
N HIS A 2 -38.01 -2.85 19.55
CA HIS A 2 -38.30 -2.49 18.17
C HIS A 2 -37.81 -3.63 17.27
N ALA A 3 -38.71 -4.37 16.64
CA ALA A 3 -38.34 -5.30 15.58
C ALA A 3 -37.82 -4.46 14.40
N ALA A 4 -36.59 -4.78 13.94
CA ALA A 4 -36.04 -4.14 12.75
C ALA A 4 -36.93 -4.44 11.54
N ALA A 5 -37.13 -3.46 10.66
CA ALA A 5 -37.86 -3.68 9.42
C ALA A 5 -37.15 -4.78 8.59
N PRO A 6 -37.91 -5.64 7.91
CA PRO A 6 -37.28 -6.71 7.09
C PRO A 6 -36.41 -6.11 5.99
N LEU A 7 -35.24 -6.74 5.76
CA LEU A 7 -34.34 -6.35 4.70
C LEU A 7 -34.99 -6.62 3.33
N GLN A 8 -34.93 -5.64 2.43
CA GLN A 8 -35.35 -5.80 1.05
C GLN A 8 -34.17 -6.14 0.15
N GLY A 9 -34.24 -7.27 -0.51
CA GLY A 9 -33.25 -7.66 -1.54
C GLY A 9 -33.34 -6.72 -2.75
N ARG A 10 -32.16 -6.28 -3.24
CA ARG A 10 -32.08 -5.49 -4.48
C ARG A 10 -30.81 -5.85 -5.26
N THR A 11 -30.90 -5.83 -6.58
CA THR A 11 -29.74 -5.95 -7.48
C THR A 11 -29.15 -4.56 -7.72
N ILE A 12 -27.84 -4.42 -7.50
CA ILE A 12 -27.11 -3.17 -7.72
C ILE A 12 -26.13 -3.40 -8.87
N PRO A 13 -26.29 -2.73 -10.03
CA PRO A 13 -25.35 -2.84 -11.13
C PRO A 13 -23.99 -2.25 -10.76
N LEU A 14 -22.90 -2.87 -11.21
CA LEU A 14 -21.56 -2.36 -11.00
C LEU A 14 -21.27 -1.20 -11.95
N SER A 15 -20.56 -0.18 -11.46
CA SER A 15 -19.93 0.80 -12.35
C SER A 15 -18.80 0.15 -13.15
N ASN A 16 -18.43 0.73 -14.30
CA ASN A 16 -17.34 0.24 -15.14
C ASN A 16 -16.03 0.09 -14.38
N MET A 17 -15.74 1.02 -13.45
CA MET A 17 -14.58 0.96 -12.58
C MET A 17 -14.64 -0.26 -11.65
N ARG A 18 -15.76 -0.47 -10.95
CA ARG A 18 -15.94 -1.63 -10.05
C ARG A 18 -15.88 -2.96 -10.80
N ALA A 19 -16.45 -3.03 -11.99
CA ALA A 19 -16.37 -4.21 -12.85
C ALA A 19 -14.92 -4.50 -13.28
N THR A 20 -14.15 -3.47 -13.63
CA THR A 20 -12.73 -3.60 -13.98
C THR A 20 -11.89 -4.05 -12.79
N ILE A 21 -12.10 -3.46 -11.60
CA ILE A 21 -11.43 -3.87 -10.35
C ILE A 21 -11.74 -5.34 -10.06
N ALA A 22 -13.01 -5.72 -10.08
CA ALA A 22 -13.43 -7.11 -9.81
C ALA A 22 -12.73 -8.09 -10.75
N ARG A 23 -12.74 -7.83 -12.05
CA ARG A 23 -12.07 -8.68 -13.05
C ARG A 23 -10.57 -8.81 -12.79
N ARG A 24 -9.85 -7.69 -12.56
CA ARG A 24 -8.41 -7.70 -12.29
C ARG A 24 -8.04 -8.42 -11.00
N LEU A 25 -8.84 -8.25 -9.94
CA LEU A 25 -8.58 -8.91 -8.66
C LEU A 25 -8.86 -10.42 -8.76
N VAL A 26 -9.91 -10.84 -9.46
CA VAL A 26 -10.18 -12.26 -9.72
C VAL A 26 -9.03 -12.86 -10.53
N GLU A 27 -8.63 -12.22 -11.63
CA GLU A 27 -7.50 -12.67 -12.45
C GLU A 27 -6.24 -12.85 -11.62
N SER A 28 -5.85 -11.83 -10.84
CA SER A 28 -4.68 -11.91 -9.96
C SER A 28 -4.79 -13.07 -8.97
N LYS A 29 -5.93 -13.21 -8.29
CA LYS A 29 -6.10 -14.23 -7.25
C LYS A 29 -6.13 -15.66 -7.79
N THR A 30 -6.59 -15.85 -9.03
CA THR A 30 -6.71 -17.18 -9.65
C THR A 30 -5.47 -17.60 -10.44
N THR A 31 -4.68 -16.64 -10.95
CA THR A 31 -3.52 -16.95 -11.80
C THR A 31 -2.18 -16.78 -11.10
N VAL A 32 -2.11 -15.97 -10.03
CA VAL A 32 -0.88 -15.75 -9.26
C VAL A 32 -0.92 -16.58 -7.97
N PRO A 33 0.04 -17.50 -7.75
CA PRO A 33 0.11 -18.26 -6.51
C PRO A 33 0.54 -17.37 -5.35
N HIS A 34 -0.44 -16.87 -4.59
CA HIS A 34 -0.19 -16.02 -3.44
C HIS A 34 0.28 -16.83 -2.24
N TYR A 35 1.38 -16.42 -1.62
CA TYR A 35 1.66 -16.79 -0.24
C TYR A 35 1.87 -15.53 0.60
N GLN A 36 1.75 -15.65 1.91
CA GLN A 36 1.73 -14.51 2.82
C GLN A 36 2.68 -14.76 3.98
N VAL A 37 3.42 -13.72 4.34
CA VAL A 37 4.27 -13.69 5.54
C VAL A 37 3.84 -12.50 6.37
N THR A 38 3.57 -12.71 7.65
CA THR A 38 3.21 -11.64 8.58
C THR A 38 4.31 -11.45 9.61
N VAL A 39 4.71 -10.22 9.80
CA VAL A 39 5.67 -9.81 10.84
C VAL A 39 5.10 -8.65 11.64
N THR A 40 5.44 -8.59 12.91
CA THR A 40 5.15 -7.44 13.76
C THR A 40 6.42 -6.62 13.92
N ALA A 41 6.34 -5.32 13.65
CA ALA A 41 7.45 -4.39 13.78
C ALA A 41 7.22 -3.41 14.94
N ARG A 42 8.27 -3.11 15.69
CA ARG A 42 8.25 -2.05 16.73
C ARG A 42 8.23 -0.70 16.05
N MET A 43 7.25 0.11 16.41
CA MET A 43 7.04 1.41 15.77
C MET A 43 7.46 2.60 16.64
N ASP A 44 7.87 2.36 17.89
CA ASP A 44 8.13 3.43 18.86
C ASP A 44 9.16 4.45 18.35
N ALA A 45 10.32 3.98 17.88
CA ALA A 45 11.37 4.84 17.36
C ALA A 45 10.93 5.61 16.10
N LEU A 46 10.19 4.96 15.18
CA LEU A 46 9.68 5.62 13.98
C LEU A 46 8.64 6.69 14.33
N LEU A 47 7.75 6.41 15.27
CA LEU A 47 6.72 7.36 15.70
C LEU A 47 7.35 8.56 16.42
N ALA A 48 8.36 8.34 17.27
CA ALA A 48 9.12 9.41 17.90
C ALA A 48 9.86 10.28 16.88
N LEU A 49 10.58 9.67 15.93
CA LEU A 49 11.24 10.38 14.84
C LEU A 49 10.25 11.18 14.00
N ARG A 50 9.11 10.57 13.63
CA ARG A 50 8.06 11.26 12.88
C ARG A 50 7.55 12.50 13.64
N GLN A 51 7.32 12.39 14.95
CA GLN A 51 6.88 13.52 15.76
C GLN A 51 7.94 14.63 15.75
N GLN A 52 9.19 14.32 16.03
CA GLN A 52 10.30 15.28 16.02
C GLN A 52 10.43 15.99 14.66
N LEU A 53 10.36 15.25 13.56
CA LEU A 53 10.44 15.84 12.21
C LEU A 53 9.23 16.72 11.91
N ASN A 54 8.03 16.33 12.32
CA ASN A 54 6.83 17.12 12.12
C ASN A 54 6.86 18.43 12.90
N ASP A 55 7.41 18.44 14.12
CA ASP A 55 7.58 19.66 14.91
C ASP A 55 8.57 20.62 14.24
N GLN A 56 9.69 20.10 13.72
CA GLN A 56 10.68 20.90 12.98
C GLN A 56 10.15 21.44 11.64
N LEU A 57 9.26 20.71 10.99
CA LEU A 57 8.74 21.05 9.66
C LEU A 57 7.42 21.83 9.70
N ALA A 58 6.84 22.03 10.90
CA ALA A 58 5.54 22.68 11.07
C ALA A 58 5.48 24.08 10.45
N ALA A 59 6.53 24.89 10.66
CA ALA A 59 6.63 26.25 10.09
C ALA A 59 6.68 26.26 8.55
N GLN A 60 7.02 25.13 7.91
CA GLN A 60 7.05 24.96 6.46
C GLN A 60 5.77 24.33 5.90
N GLY A 61 4.76 24.08 6.74
CA GLY A 61 3.49 23.45 6.34
C GLY A 61 3.62 21.96 5.94
N VAL A 62 4.74 21.31 6.26
CA VAL A 62 5.00 19.92 5.95
C VAL A 62 4.58 19.04 7.12
N LYS A 63 3.79 18.00 6.83
CA LYS A 63 3.36 17.00 7.83
C LYS A 63 3.57 15.60 7.26
N LEU A 64 4.53 14.89 7.82
CA LEU A 64 4.86 13.53 7.44
C LEU A 64 3.88 12.52 8.05
N SER A 65 3.46 11.56 7.27
CA SER A 65 2.64 10.42 7.67
C SER A 65 3.51 9.18 7.90
N VAL A 66 3.00 8.19 8.64
CA VAL A 66 3.66 6.87 8.75
C VAL A 66 3.86 6.25 7.37
N ASN A 67 2.89 6.45 6.47
CA ASN A 67 2.95 5.90 5.12
C ASN A 67 4.15 6.44 4.31
N ASP A 68 4.55 7.69 4.51
CA ASP A 68 5.71 8.29 3.83
C ASP A 68 7.01 7.58 4.23
N PHE A 69 7.14 7.21 5.51
CA PHE A 69 8.28 6.43 6.00
C PHE A 69 8.25 5.00 5.45
N LEU A 70 7.07 4.38 5.38
CA LEU A 70 6.94 3.04 4.80
C LEU A 70 7.31 3.02 3.32
N VAL A 71 6.83 4.00 2.54
CA VAL A 71 7.22 4.16 1.13
C VAL A 71 8.74 4.27 1.01
N ARG A 72 9.37 5.14 1.82
CA ARG A 72 10.81 5.33 1.80
C ARG A 72 11.57 4.07 2.19
N ALA A 73 11.15 3.40 3.27
CA ALA A 73 11.79 2.17 3.74
C ALA A 73 11.70 1.04 2.72
N CYS A 74 10.52 0.81 2.13
CA CYS A 74 10.33 -0.17 1.08
C CYS A 74 11.19 0.15 -0.14
N ALA A 75 11.20 1.42 -0.59
CA ALA A 75 11.97 1.81 -1.74
C ALA A 75 13.49 1.58 -1.56
N LEU A 76 14.02 1.82 -0.36
CA LEU A 76 15.42 1.52 -0.05
C LEU A 76 15.69 0.02 0.07
N ALA A 77 14.76 -0.75 0.64
CA ALA A 77 14.90 -2.19 0.79
C ALA A 77 14.98 -2.93 -0.56
N MET A 78 14.40 -2.37 -1.64
CA MET A 78 14.49 -2.95 -2.99
C MET A 78 15.92 -3.05 -3.51
N HIS A 79 16.83 -2.16 -3.09
CA HIS A 79 18.25 -2.25 -3.46
C HIS A 79 18.95 -3.48 -2.85
N SER A 80 18.56 -3.86 -1.64
CA SER A 80 19.05 -5.07 -0.98
C SER A 80 18.34 -6.35 -1.41
N HIS A 81 17.12 -6.21 -1.94
CA HIS A 81 16.24 -7.31 -2.32
C HIS A 81 15.63 -7.09 -3.71
N PRO A 82 16.46 -7.06 -4.78
CA PRO A 82 16.00 -6.67 -6.13
C PRO A 82 14.93 -7.60 -6.73
N LEU A 83 14.85 -8.85 -6.30
CA LEU A 83 13.81 -9.77 -6.75
C LEU A 83 12.41 -9.45 -6.19
N VAL A 84 12.30 -8.60 -5.17
CA VAL A 84 11.00 -8.06 -4.73
C VAL A 84 10.54 -6.93 -5.66
N ASN A 85 11.50 -6.22 -6.30
CA ASN A 85 11.26 -5.20 -7.33
C ASN A 85 11.34 -5.82 -8.74
N ALA A 86 10.56 -6.86 -8.97
CA ALA A 86 10.61 -7.67 -10.18
C ALA A 86 9.20 -7.97 -10.71
N ARG A 87 9.12 -8.55 -11.88
CA ARG A 87 7.88 -9.08 -12.45
C ARG A 87 8.09 -10.43 -13.12
N TRP A 88 7.01 -11.20 -13.16
CA TRP A 88 6.95 -12.43 -13.93
C TRP A 88 6.74 -12.11 -15.40
N VAL A 89 7.57 -12.71 -16.25
CA VAL A 89 7.44 -12.66 -17.70
C VAL A 89 7.05 -14.06 -18.17
N ALA A 90 5.83 -14.19 -18.65
CA ALA A 90 5.35 -15.46 -19.19
C ALA A 90 6.15 -15.87 -20.42
N ALA A 91 6.34 -17.17 -20.59
CA ALA A 91 6.94 -17.69 -21.81
C ALA A 91 6.13 -17.29 -23.03
N GLY A 92 6.77 -16.69 -24.03
CA GLY A 92 6.22 -16.61 -25.38
C GLY A 92 6.17 -17.99 -26.04
N THR A 93 5.64 -18.07 -27.25
CA THR A 93 5.52 -19.34 -28.00
C THR A 93 6.89 -20.06 -28.09
N GLY A 94 7.04 -21.18 -27.39
CA GLY A 94 8.27 -21.98 -27.36
C GLY A 94 9.39 -21.47 -26.44
N GLY A 95 9.16 -20.44 -25.65
CA GLY A 95 10.11 -19.89 -24.69
C GLY A 95 9.98 -20.47 -23.28
N THR A 96 10.89 -20.05 -22.36
CA THR A 96 10.85 -20.36 -20.92
C THR A 96 10.36 -19.12 -20.16
N PRO A 97 9.52 -19.28 -19.11
CA PRO A 97 9.17 -18.15 -18.24
C PRO A 97 10.43 -17.57 -17.57
N SER A 98 10.41 -16.27 -17.29
CA SER A 98 11.53 -15.59 -16.67
C SER A 98 11.09 -14.57 -15.61
N ILE A 99 12.04 -14.15 -14.78
CA ILE A 99 11.87 -13.06 -13.84
C ILE A 99 12.64 -11.86 -14.39
N GLU A 100 11.97 -10.73 -14.51
CA GLU A 100 12.61 -9.47 -14.88
C GLU A 100 12.76 -8.60 -13.65
N ALA A 101 14.02 -8.38 -13.21
CA ALA A 101 14.33 -7.39 -12.18
C ALA A 101 14.23 -5.98 -12.79
N LEU A 102 13.50 -5.09 -12.14
CA LEU A 102 13.21 -3.78 -12.70
C LEU A 102 14.24 -2.74 -12.24
N PRO A 103 14.71 -1.86 -13.14
CA PRO A 103 15.74 -0.88 -12.81
C PRO A 103 15.22 0.33 -12.01
N ALA A 104 13.92 0.60 -12.07
CA ALA A 104 13.29 1.70 -11.36
C ALA A 104 12.49 1.17 -10.17
N VAL A 105 12.46 1.94 -9.08
CA VAL A 105 11.63 1.64 -7.91
C VAL A 105 10.42 2.56 -7.90
N ASN A 106 9.29 2.08 -8.39
CA ASN A 106 8.04 2.81 -8.48
C ASN A 106 7.03 2.25 -7.47
N VAL A 107 6.79 2.97 -6.40
CA VAL A 107 5.91 2.49 -5.32
C VAL A 107 4.46 2.90 -5.59
N GLY A 108 3.60 1.92 -5.80
CA GLY A 108 2.16 2.10 -5.85
C GLY A 108 1.58 2.28 -4.45
N VAL A 109 0.81 3.33 -4.25
CA VAL A 109 0.09 3.59 -3.00
C VAL A 109 -1.40 3.45 -3.23
N ALA A 110 -2.03 2.55 -2.48
CA ALA A 110 -3.46 2.33 -2.56
C ALA A 110 -4.22 3.49 -1.90
N ILE A 111 -5.15 4.09 -2.64
CA ILE A 111 -5.95 5.24 -2.21
C ILE A 111 -7.43 4.88 -2.32
N SER A 112 -8.15 4.96 -1.21
CA SER A 112 -9.60 4.79 -1.20
C SER A 112 -10.30 6.03 -1.77
N LEU A 113 -11.31 5.77 -2.60
CA LEU A 113 -12.17 6.81 -3.18
C LEU A 113 -13.44 6.96 -2.33
N PRO A 114 -13.97 8.19 -2.20
CA PRO A 114 -15.21 8.42 -1.49
C PRO A 114 -16.42 7.76 -2.20
N GLU A 115 -17.43 7.40 -1.43
CA GLU A 115 -18.61 6.71 -1.96
C GLU A 115 -19.38 7.54 -2.98
N GLU A 116 -19.41 8.86 -2.83
CA GLU A 116 -20.05 9.81 -3.76
C GLU A 116 -19.43 9.75 -5.17
N LYS A 117 -18.19 9.23 -5.27
CA LYS A 117 -17.49 9.00 -6.53
C LYS A 117 -17.53 7.53 -7.00
N GLY A 118 -18.49 6.78 -6.48
CA GLY A 118 -18.64 5.36 -6.77
C GLY A 118 -17.84 4.44 -5.86
N GLY A 119 -17.09 4.98 -4.89
CA GLY A 119 -16.24 4.20 -3.99
C GLY A 119 -15.13 3.46 -4.71
N GLY A 120 -14.48 2.54 -4.02
CA GLY A 120 -13.42 1.69 -4.57
C GLY A 120 -12.02 2.14 -4.20
N LEU A 121 -11.04 1.53 -4.86
CA LEU A 121 -9.62 1.72 -4.61
C LEU A 121 -8.90 1.96 -5.92
N VAL A 122 -8.01 2.95 -5.94
CA VAL A 122 -7.05 3.17 -7.03
C VAL A 122 -5.63 3.10 -6.49
N VAL A 123 -4.68 2.73 -7.33
CA VAL A 123 -3.26 2.71 -6.96
C VAL A 123 -2.58 3.86 -7.68
N ALA A 124 -2.07 4.83 -6.93
CA ALA A 124 -1.25 5.92 -7.45
C ALA A 124 0.22 5.55 -7.39
N THR A 125 0.98 5.84 -8.43
CA THR A 125 2.39 5.43 -8.57
C THR A 125 3.34 6.59 -8.26
N LEU A 126 4.13 6.44 -7.21
CA LEU A 126 5.29 7.30 -6.93
C LEU A 126 6.49 6.76 -7.70
N ARG A 127 6.90 7.44 -8.76
CA ARG A 127 8.02 7.01 -9.60
C ARG A 127 9.36 7.32 -8.92
N ASN A 128 10.35 6.42 -9.10
CA ASN A 128 11.70 6.57 -8.54
C ASN A 128 11.70 6.93 -7.05
N ALA A 129 10.91 6.21 -6.26
CA ALA A 129 10.71 6.50 -4.85
C ALA A 129 11.99 6.36 -4.01
N ASP A 130 12.93 5.55 -4.48
CA ASP A 130 14.26 5.34 -3.89
C ASP A 130 15.17 6.58 -3.97
N SER A 131 14.98 7.43 -4.97
CA SER A 131 15.74 8.69 -5.12
C SER A 131 15.14 9.87 -4.35
N LYS A 132 13.94 9.71 -3.76
CA LYS A 132 13.18 10.79 -3.15
C LYS A 132 13.34 10.84 -1.63
N GLY A 133 13.50 12.04 -1.08
CA GLY A 133 13.43 12.26 0.36
C GLY A 133 11.99 12.26 0.90
N LEU A 134 11.83 12.14 2.23
CA LEU A 134 10.52 12.08 2.90
C LEU A 134 9.60 13.25 2.56
N ARG A 135 10.13 14.47 2.44
CA ARG A 135 9.34 15.65 2.06
C ARG A 135 8.72 15.52 0.69
N GLN A 136 9.50 15.05 -0.28
CA GLN A 136 9.05 14.88 -1.66
C GLN A 136 8.03 13.76 -1.76
N ILE A 137 8.30 12.61 -1.10
CA ILE A 137 7.35 11.50 -1.00
C ILE A 137 6.02 11.98 -0.41
N SER A 138 6.07 12.71 0.71
CA SER A 138 4.87 13.23 1.37
C SER A 138 4.09 14.20 0.49
N ALA A 139 4.76 15.12 -0.19
CA ALA A 139 4.13 16.10 -1.08
C ALA A 139 3.45 15.41 -2.27
N GLU A 140 4.15 14.50 -2.95
CA GLU A 140 3.62 13.77 -4.10
C GLU A 140 2.47 12.83 -3.72
N THR A 141 2.63 12.06 -2.62
CA THR A 141 1.57 11.16 -2.14
C THR A 141 0.29 11.94 -1.82
N ARG A 142 0.43 13.10 -1.18
CA ARG A 142 -0.71 13.96 -0.84
C ARG A 142 -1.38 14.53 -2.09
N ALA A 143 -0.59 15.03 -3.04
CA ALA A 143 -1.11 15.58 -4.29
C ALA A 143 -1.85 14.52 -5.11
N LEU A 144 -1.29 13.31 -5.22
CA LEU A 144 -1.93 12.18 -5.90
C LEU A 144 -3.21 11.75 -5.18
N ALA A 145 -3.20 11.69 -3.85
CA ALA A 145 -4.37 11.32 -3.06
C ALA A 145 -5.50 12.34 -3.18
N GLU A 146 -5.19 13.63 -3.15
CA GLU A 146 -6.15 14.70 -3.36
C GLU A 146 -6.72 14.66 -4.79
N LYS A 147 -5.84 14.52 -5.79
CA LYS A 147 -6.26 14.41 -7.18
C LYS A 147 -7.16 13.20 -7.40
N ALA A 148 -6.80 12.03 -6.86
CA ALA A 148 -7.62 10.82 -6.95
C ALA A 148 -9.04 11.05 -6.42
N ARG A 149 -9.15 11.73 -5.28
CA ARG A 149 -10.44 12.00 -4.62
C ARG A 149 -11.24 13.14 -5.26
N THR A 150 -10.61 14.04 -6.00
CA THR A 150 -11.28 15.22 -6.60
C THR A 150 -11.55 15.06 -8.08
N LYS A 151 -10.49 14.90 -8.87
CA LYS A 151 -10.53 14.92 -10.33
C LYS A 151 -10.37 13.55 -10.99
N GLY A 152 -9.91 12.54 -10.22
CA GLY A 152 -9.45 11.26 -10.75
C GLY A 152 -7.98 11.31 -11.18
N LEU A 153 -7.35 10.13 -11.24
CA LEU A 153 -5.98 9.98 -11.72
C LEU A 153 -5.96 9.69 -13.23
N ALA A 154 -4.96 10.20 -13.91
CA ALA A 154 -4.65 9.80 -15.27
C ALA A 154 -4.09 8.36 -15.30
N ILE A 155 -4.16 7.71 -16.46
CA ILE A 155 -3.67 6.33 -16.61
C ILE A 155 -2.18 6.24 -16.26
N GLU A 156 -1.40 7.22 -16.67
CA GLU A 156 0.04 7.31 -16.42
C GLU A 156 0.38 7.44 -14.94
N GLU A 157 -0.51 8.02 -14.14
CA GLU A 157 -0.34 8.17 -12.69
C GLU A 157 -0.65 6.86 -11.92
N MET A 158 -1.27 5.91 -12.57
CA MET A 158 -1.60 4.58 -12.03
C MET A 158 -0.74 3.46 -12.64
N ALA A 159 0.01 3.77 -13.71
CA ALA A 159 0.81 2.80 -14.43
C ALA A 159 2.21 2.60 -13.82
N ASP A 160 2.85 1.49 -14.20
CA ASP A 160 4.26 1.19 -13.98
C ASP A 160 4.70 1.12 -12.51
N SER A 161 3.77 0.86 -11.58
CA SER A 161 4.18 0.51 -10.22
C SER A 161 4.94 -0.82 -10.23
N THR A 162 6.01 -0.91 -9.45
CA THR A 162 6.86 -2.11 -9.33
C THR A 162 6.64 -2.83 -8.01
N PHE A 163 6.08 -2.14 -7.04
CA PHE A 163 5.69 -2.64 -5.73
C PHE A 163 4.49 -1.85 -5.22
N THR A 164 3.59 -2.46 -4.48
CA THR A 164 2.39 -1.77 -3.97
C THR A 164 2.34 -1.79 -2.44
N ILE A 165 1.89 -0.68 -1.84
CA ILE A 165 1.59 -0.58 -0.41
C ILE A 165 0.08 -0.32 -0.25
N SER A 166 -0.57 -1.17 0.54
CA SER A 166 -1.96 -1.01 0.97
C SER A 166 -2.01 -0.85 2.48
N ASN A 167 -2.50 0.27 2.98
CA ASN A 167 -2.52 0.60 4.40
C ASN A 167 -3.96 0.79 4.87
N LEU A 168 -4.41 -0.06 5.80
CA LEU A 168 -5.71 0.01 6.45
C LEU A 168 -5.59 0.34 7.95
N GLY A 169 -4.39 0.65 8.43
CA GLY A 169 -4.14 0.96 9.84
C GLY A 169 -4.96 2.16 10.35
N MET A 170 -5.24 3.14 9.48
CA MET A 170 -6.08 4.30 9.82
C MET A 170 -7.55 3.94 10.10
N PHE A 171 -7.99 2.77 9.67
CA PHE A 171 -9.35 2.26 9.92
C PHE A 171 -9.40 1.29 11.11
N GLY A 172 -8.31 1.15 11.87
CA GLY A 172 -8.23 0.24 13.03
C GLY A 172 -8.14 -1.24 12.66
N VAL A 173 -7.82 -1.57 11.40
CA VAL A 173 -7.67 -2.95 10.94
C VAL A 173 -6.29 -3.46 11.39
N SER A 174 -6.26 -4.40 12.33
CA SER A 174 -5.01 -4.96 12.87
C SER A 174 -4.27 -5.83 11.85
N HIS A 175 -5.02 -6.61 11.07
CA HIS A 175 -4.47 -7.56 10.10
C HIS A 175 -5.43 -7.75 8.92
N PHE A 176 -4.88 -7.79 7.71
CA PHE A 176 -5.61 -8.16 6.50
C PHE A 176 -4.65 -8.73 5.46
N THR A 177 -5.18 -9.41 4.47
CA THR A 177 -4.42 -9.93 3.34
C THR A 177 -4.75 -9.13 2.10
N ALA A 178 -3.71 -8.63 1.42
CA ALA A 178 -3.86 -7.92 0.17
C ALA A 178 -3.75 -8.87 -1.03
N ILE A 179 -4.37 -8.51 -2.14
CA ILE A 179 -4.23 -9.19 -3.42
C ILE A 179 -3.15 -8.47 -4.22
N ILE A 180 -2.18 -9.19 -4.76
CA ILE A 180 -1.11 -8.64 -5.57
C ILE A 180 -1.71 -7.88 -6.76
N ASN A 181 -1.17 -6.70 -7.03
CA ASN A 181 -1.55 -5.88 -8.17
C ASN A 181 -0.59 -6.17 -9.35
N PRO A 182 -0.94 -7.04 -10.30
CA PRO A 182 -0.06 -7.35 -11.41
C PRO A 182 0.28 -6.08 -12.23
N PRO A 183 1.52 -5.97 -12.73
CA PRO A 183 2.56 -6.99 -12.83
C PRO A 183 3.50 -7.06 -11.62
N ASN A 184 3.21 -6.42 -10.49
CA ASN A 184 4.08 -6.43 -9.31
C ASN A 184 4.27 -7.85 -8.76
N ALA A 185 5.47 -8.16 -8.27
CA ALA A 185 5.76 -9.44 -7.63
C ALA A 185 5.23 -9.50 -6.18
N ALA A 186 5.06 -8.35 -5.54
CA ALA A 186 4.68 -8.29 -4.13
C ALA A 186 3.81 -7.06 -3.80
N ILE A 187 3.10 -7.15 -2.69
CA ILE A 187 2.34 -6.05 -2.07
C ILE A 187 2.52 -6.09 -0.56
N LEU A 188 2.73 -4.94 0.06
CA LEU A 188 2.77 -4.80 1.51
C LEU A 188 1.38 -4.39 2.03
N ALA A 189 0.79 -5.25 2.87
CA ALA A 189 -0.40 -4.94 3.66
C ALA A 189 0.02 -4.38 5.03
N VAL A 190 -0.45 -3.19 5.38
CA VAL A 190 -0.09 -2.50 6.63
C VAL A 190 -1.32 -2.39 7.51
N GLY A 191 -1.25 -3.01 8.69
CA GLY A 191 -2.26 -2.93 9.74
C GLY A 191 -2.06 -1.75 10.68
N ALA A 192 -2.93 -1.66 11.67
CA ALA A 192 -2.89 -0.62 12.70
C ALA A 192 -1.67 -0.77 13.62
N ALA A 193 -1.12 0.37 14.04
CA ALA A 193 -0.19 0.40 15.14
C ALA A 193 -0.97 0.33 16.46
N GLU A 194 -0.74 -0.73 17.23
CA GLU A 194 -1.42 -0.99 18.50
C GLU A 194 -0.43 -0.91 19.68
N LYS A 195 -0.91 -0.41 20.82
CA LYS A 195 -0.14 -0.48 22.05
C LYS A 195 -0.25 -1.90 22.63
N LYS A 196 0.90 -2.56 22.78
CA LYS A 196 0.98 -3.91 23.36
C LYS A 196 2.06 -3.96 24.43
N ALA A 197 1.77 -4.65 25.54
CA ALA A 197 2.82 -5.07 26.45
C ALA A 197 3.65 -6.16 25.76
N ILE A 198 4.96 -5.96 25.72
CA ILE A 198 5.89 -6.93 25.16
C ILE A 198 6.92 -7.31 26.21
N VAL A 199 7.34 -8.57 26.20
CA VAL A 199 8.42 -9.02 27.04
C VAL A 199 9.74 -8.69 26.35
N GLU A 200 10.63 -8.03 27.09
CA GLU A 200 12.01 -7.78 26.66
C GLU A 200 12.98 -8.46 27.62
N THR A 201 13.97 -9.13 27.08
CA THR A 201 15.06 -9.69 27.88
C THR A 201 16.18 -8.67 27.96
N VAL A 202 16.36 -8.06 29.14
CA VAL A 202 17.44 -7.13 29.46
C VAL A 202 18.36 -7.81 30.47
N ASP A 203 19.65 -7.94 30.16
CA ASP A 203 20.66 -8.59 31.02
C ASP A 203 20.24 -10.01 31.45
N GLY A 204 19.59 -10.77 30.57
CA GLY A 204 19.14 -12.13 30.86
C GLY A 204 17.88 -12.24 31.72
N LYS A 205 17.19 -11.13 32.00
CA LYS A 205 15.92 -11.09 32.73
C LYS A 205 14.80 -10.55 31.86
N ASP A 206 13.66 -11.22 31.89
CA ASP A 206 12.46 -10.79 31.19
C ASP A 206 11.79 -9.62 31.94
N THR A 207 11.52 -8.55 31.25
CA THR A 207 10.81 -7.34 31.72
C THR A 207 9.64 -7.02 30.76
N ILE A 208 8.59 -6.37 31.27
CA ILE A 208 7.43 -5.91 30.50
C ILE A 208 7.47 -4.39 30.42
#